data_7317655b599a4ce93d93f1d50213f07a
#
_entry.id   7317655b599a4ce93d93f1d50213f07a
#
_cell.length_a   1.000
_cell.length_b   1.000
_cell.length_c   1.000
_cell.angle_alpha   90.00
_cell.angle_beta   90.00
_cell.angle_gamma   90.00
#
_symmetry.space_group_name_H-M   'P 1'
#
loop_
_entity.id
_entity.type
_entity.pdbx_description
1 polymer ?
#
loop_
_entity_poly.entity_id
_entity_poly.type
_entity_poly.pdbx_seq_one_letter_code
_entity_poly.pdbx_strand_id
1 'polypeptide(L)'
;MNDMVNLLDFDAQGLLAYCESLGEKSFRAKQLQRWIHQSGAADFGEMTDLAKSLREKLATRATIQAPAVISDHLSSDGTRKWLVDVGAGNAVETVYIPEETRGTLCVSSQAGCAVNCRFCSTGKQGFSRNLSTGEIVGQLWMAEFAMRKQLGRGPKDDRVITNVVMMGMGEPLLNYDAVVPAMRLMLDDNAYGLSRRRVTLSTSGVVPMMDRLSRDLPVALXXSLHASNDALRDVLVPLNKKYPLAELMAACRRYLEFAPRDFITFEYCMLDGVNDSVEHARELLRVIADVPCKFNLIPFNPFPESGLKRSNNEQIRRFSQVLLDAGIVTTIRKTRGDDIDAACGQLAGEVKDRTRLAERGKFGKIVQVPVVGADSTHRMGTA
;
A
#
# COMPACT_ATOMS: atom_id res chain seq x y z
N MET A 1 27.96 17.50 13.41
CA MET A 1 28.07 16.48 12.36
C MET A 1 27.21 16.94 11.19
N ASN A 2 27.82 17.15 10.02
CA ASN A 2 27.05 17.45 8.82
C ASN A 2 26.28 16.19 8.42
N ASP A 3 24.99 16.21 8.63
CA ASP A 3 24.15 15.07 8.21
C ASP A 3 24.24 14.92 6.70
N MET A 4 24.74 13.80 6.23
CA MET A 4 24.82 13.46 4.81
C MET A 4 23.40 13.39 4.23
N VAL A 5 23.20 14.02 3.08
CA VAL A 5 21.89 14.02 2.39
C VAL A 5 21.71 12.67 1.69
N ASN A 6 20.60 11.99 1.94
CA ASN A 6 20.29 10.73 1.25
C ASN A 6 19.59 11.05 -0.08
N LEU A 7 20.25 10.75 -1.19
CA LEU A 7 19.72 11.07 -2.52
C LEU A 7 18.46 10.27 -2.88
N LEU A 8 18.17 9.19 -2.18
CA LEU A 8 16.88 8.47 -2.35
C LEU A 8 15.69 9.30 -1.88
N ASP A 9 15.92 10.35 -1.07
CA ASP A 9 14.83 11.22 -0.59
C ASP A 9 14.31 12.18 -1.67
N PHE A 10 14.97 12.26 -2.82
CA PHE A 10 14.61 13.21 -3.87
C PHE A 10 13.93 12.55 -5.07
N ASP A 11 12.80 13.11 -5.50
CA ASP A 11 12.28 12.87 -6.84
C ASP A 11 13.11 13.71 -7.86
N ALA A 12 12.70 13.68 -9.12
CA ALA A 12 13.46 14.37 -10.18
C ALA A 12 13.62 15.88 -9.88
N GLN A 13 12.57 16.54 -9.41
CA GLN A 13 12.61 17.96 -9.07
C GLN A 13 13.53 18.24 -7.88
N GLY A 14 13.43 17.42 -6.85
CA GLY A 14 14.28 17.55 -5.66
C GLY A 14 15.75 17.33 -5.99
N LEU A 15 16.03 16.33 -6.84
CA LEU A 15 17.41 16.02 -7.24
C LEU A 15 17.98 17.15 -8.12
N LEU A 16 17.15 17.70 -9.01
CA LEU A 16 17.54 18.87 -9.82
C LEU A 16 17.93 20.05 -8.92
N ALA A 17 17.06 20.39 -7.96
CA ALA A 17 17.34 21.50 -7.03
C ALA A 17 18.62 21.25 -6.22
N TYR A 18 18.85 20.00 -5.80
CA TYR A 18 20.06 19.63 -5.07
C TYR A 18 21.31 19.82 -5.94
N CYS A 19 21.29 19.34 -7.19
CA CYS A 19 22.41 19.51 -8.12
C CYS A 19 22.70 21.02 -8.40
N GLU A 20 21.66 21.81 -8.57
CA GLU A 20 21.78 23.25 -8.75
C GLU A 20 22.43 23.91 -7.52
N SER A 21 22.09 23.46 -6.33
CA SER A 21 22.68 23.97 -5.07
C SER A 21 24.20 23.66 -5.00
N LEU A 22 24.66 22.64 -5.73
CA LEU A 22 26.06 22.27 -5.82
C LEU A 22 26.77 22.99 -6.98
N GLY A 23 26.06 23.87 -7.72
CA GLY A 23 26.59 24.58 -8.88
C GLY A 23 26.64 23.73 -10.14
N GLU A 24 25.89 22.64 -10.19
CA GLU A 24 25.93 21.71 -11.33
C GLU A 24 24.82 22.02 -12.35
N LYS A 25 25.05 21.62 -13.60
CA LYS A 25 24.08 21.77 -14.68
C LYS A 25 22.93 20.77 -14.54
N SER A 26 21.75 21.14 -14.99
CA SER A 26 20.50 20.37 -14.85
C SER A 26 20.58 18.91 -15.33
N PHE A 27 21.29 18.66 -16.43
CA PHE A 27 21.40 17.32 -17.00
C PHE A 27 22.14 16.34 -16.07
N ARG A 28 22.96 16.85 -15.12
CA ARG A 28 23.65 16.01 -14.15
C ARG A 28 22.67 15.32 -13.22
N ALA A 29 21.55 15.97 -12.89
CA ALA A 29 20.51 15.36 -12.06
C ALA A 29 19.92 14.12 -12.75
N LYS A 30 19.65 14.19 -14.06
CA LYS A 30 19.13 13.04 -14.82
C LYS A 30 20.15 11.88 -14.87
N GLN A 31 21.43 12.21 -15.09
CA GLN A 31 22.49 11.18 -15.07
C GLN A 31 22.53 10.48 -13.71
N LEU A 32 22.54 11.27 -12.64
CA LEU A 32 22.58 10.76 -11.26
C LEU A 32 21.37 9.89 -10.95
N GLN A 33 20.17 10.34 -11.36
CA GLN A 33 18.92 9.58 -11.16
C GLN A 33 18.97 8.20 -11.86
N ARG A 34 19.48 8.16 -13.09
CA ARG A 34 19.65 6.89 -13.84
C ARG A 34 20.64 5.97 -13.15
N TRP A 35 21.77 6.49 -12.68
CA TRP A 35 22.74 5.67 -11.95
C TRP A 35 22.12 5.04 -10.71
N ILE A 36 21.39 5.84 -9.93
CA ILE A 36 20.78 5.38 -8.69
C ILE A 36 19.68 4.35 -8.97
N HIS A 37 18.71 4.71 -9.81
CA HIS A 37 17.46 3.95 -9.91
C HIS A 37 17.42 2.93 -11.06
N GLN A 38 18.22 3.11 -12.11
CA GLN A 38 18.26 2.16 -13.23
C GLN A 38 19.47 1.23 -13.14
N SER A 39 20.60 1.72 -12.67
CA SER A 39 21.80 0.90 -12.51
C SER A 39 21.99 0.33 -11.11
N GLY A 40 21.30 0.88 -10.11
CA GLY A 40 21.43 0.42 -8.73
C GLY A 40 22.74 0.81 -8.08
N ALA A 41 23.42 1.85 -8.58
CA ALA A 41 24.70 2.30 -8.03
C ALA A 41 24.49 2.99 -6.68
N ALA A 42 25.25 2.58 -5.69
CA ALA A 42 25.28 3.19 -4.35
C ALA A 42 26.62 3.91 -4.10
N ASP A 43 27.61 3.66 -4.93
CA ASP A 43 28.95 4.27 -4.83
C ASP A 43 29.12 5.27 -5.98
N PHE A 44 29.36 6.53 -5.64
CA PHE A 44 29.58 7.58 -6.63
C PHE A 44 30.80 7.28 -7.54
N GLY A 45 31.76 6.49 -7.06
CA GLY A 45 32.90 6.06 -7.85
C GLY A 45 32.54 5.24 -9.10
N GLU A 46 31.41 4.56 -9.05
CA GLU A 46 30.91 3.75 -10.19
C GLU A 46 30.32 4.60 -11.32
N MET A 47 29.98 5.87 -11.04
CA MET A 47 29.23 6.74 -11.95
C MET A 47 30.16 7.42 -12.97
N THR A 48 30.69 6.62 -13.90
CA THR A 48 31.82 6.99 -14.75
C THR A 48 31.54 8.12 -15.74
N ASP A 49 30.27 8.39 -16.07
CA ASP A 49 29.90 9.52 -16.94
C ASP A 49 29.74 10.85 -16.19
N LEU A 50 29.84 10.82 -14.85
CA LEU A 50 29.88 12.02 -14.03
C LEU A 50 31.34 12.49 -13.89
N ALA A 51 31.55 13.82 -13.95
CA ALA A 51 32.87 14.40 -13.74
C ALA A 51 33.45 13.99 -12.38
N LYS A 52 34.74 13.71 -12.34
CA LYS A 52 35.42 13.30 -11.10
C LYS A 52 35.19 14.31 -9.97
N SER A 53 35.23 15.61 -10.28
CA SER A 53 34.98 16.68 -9.29
C SER A 53 33.59 16.59 -8.68
N LEU A 54 32.57 16.25 -9.48
CA LEU A 54 31.21 16.06 -8.96
C LEU A 54 31.13 14.81 -8.07
N ARG A 55 31.73 13.72 -8.51
CA ARG A 55 31.75 12.48 -7.70
C ARG A 55 32.41 12.70 -6.33
N GLU A 56 33.52 13.44 -6.30
CA GLU A 56 34.21 13.79 -5.06
C GLU A 56 33.35 14.71 -4.16
N LYS A 57 32.68 15.68 -4.77
CA LYS A 57 31.77 16.60 -4.08
C LYS A 57 30.60 15.81 -3.43
N LEU A 58 29.99 14.89 -4.19
CA LEU A 58 28.90 14.05 -3.71
C LEU A 58 29.36 13.13 -2.56
N ALA A 59 30.53 12.53 -2.69
CA ALA A 59 31.07 11.61 -1.67
C ALA A 59 31.21 12.25 -0.30
N THR A 60 31.40 13.58 -0.23
CA THR A 60 31.55 14.31 1.04
C THR A 60 30.25 14.90 1.56
N ARG A 61 29.16 14.90 0.77
CA ARG A 61 27.92 15.61 1.13
C ARG A 61 26.67 14.74 1.06
N ALA A 62 26.74 13.61 0.40
CA ALA A 62 25.56 12.81 0.09
C ALA A 62 25.82 11.31 0.25
N THR A 63 24.76 10.58 0.40
CA THR A 63 24.76 9.12 0.43
C THR A 63 23.61 8.59 -0.42
N ILE A 64 23.67 7.31 -0.78
CA ILE A 64 22.57 6.58 -1.41
C ILE A 64 22.34 5.36 -0.52
N GLN A 65 21.34 5.44 0.33
CA GLN A 65 21.14 4.43 1.36
C GLN A 65 19.67 4.02 1.49
N ALA A 66 19.38 2.80 1.05
CA ALA A 66 18.09 2.15 1.30
C ALA A 66 18.05 1.61 2.73
N PRO A 67 16.85 1.36 3.29
CA PRO A 67 16.76 0.71 4.59
C PRO A 67 17.50 -0.62 4.60
N ALA A 68 18.24 -0.89 5.68
CA ALA A 68 19.02 -2.12 5.82
C ALA A 68 18.09 -3.32 6.05
N VAL A 69 18.36 -4.44 5.38
CA VAL A 69 17.60 -5.68 5.55
C VAL A 69 17.99 -6.33 6.88
N ILE A 70 17.00 -6.55 7.75
CA ILE A 70 17.16 -7.26 9.02
C ILE A 70 16.92 -8.76 8.81
N SER A 71 15.87 -9.11 8.09
CA SER A 71 15.53 -10.51 7.81
C SER A 71 14.91 -10.67 6.41
N ASP A 72 14.97 -11.87 5.89
CA ASP A 72 14.60 -12.20 4.52
C ASP A 72 13.99 -13.61 4.55
N HIS A 73 12.71 -13.70 4.24
CA HIS A 73 11.96 -14.97 4.28
C HIS A 73 11.38 -15.28 2.91
N LEU A 74 11.59 -16.52 2.47
CA LEU A 74 11.05 -17.04 1.21
C LEU A 74 9.95 -18.06 1.51
N SER A 75 8.76 -17.79 0.99
CA SER A 75 7.61 -18.68 1.10
C SER A 75 7.71 -19.84 0.10
N SER A 76 7.04 -20.94 0.40
CA SER A 76 6.90 -22.08 -0.50
C SER A 76 6.24 -21.71 -1.84
N ASP A 77 5.45 -20.63 -1.89
CA ASP A 77 4.78 -20.18 -3.13
C ASP A 77 5.61 -19.13 -3.90
N GLY A 78 6.85 -18.88 -3.47
CA GLY A 78 7.76 -17.93 -4.11
C GLY A 78 7.64 -16.50 -3.60
N THR A 79 6.64 -16.21 -2.76
CA THR A 79 6.52 -14.90 -2.12
C THR A 79 7.73 -14.66 -1.20
N ARG A 80 8.26 -13.45 -1.22
CA ARG A 80 9.43 -13.10 -0.42
C ARG A 80 9.13 -11.89 0.44
N LYS A 81 9.47 -11.96 1.72
CA LYS A 81 9.24 -10.89 2.67
C LYS A 81 10.55 -10.46 3.32
N TRP A 82 10.81 -9.17 3.28
CA TRP A 82 11.95 -8.56 3.96
C TRP A 82 11.45 -7.71 5.13
N LEU A 83 12.14 -7.79 6.24
CA LEU A 83 12.03 -6.83 7.35
C LEU A 83 13.19 -5.85 7.18
N VAL A 84 12.90 -4.55 7.10
CA VAL A 84 13.92 -3.53 6.87
C VAL A 84 13.92 -2.50 8.01
N ASP A 85 15.12 -2.10 8.42
CA ASP A 85 15.35 -1.14 9.50
C ASP A 85 15.05 0.29 8.99
N VAL A 86 14.14 0.97 9.69
CA VAL A 86 13.84 2.38 9.40
C VAL A 86 14.24 3.30 10.55
N GLY A 87 15.08 2.80 11.44
CA GLY A 87 15.68 3.59 12.51
C GLY A 87 14.78 3.80 13.73
N ALA A 88 15.38 4.34 14.78
CA ALA A 88 14.71 4.64 16.06
C ALA A 88 14.00 3.41 16.66
N GLY A 89 14.51 2.20 16.38
CA GLY A 89 13.94 0.96 16.87
C GLY A 89 12.66 0.54 16.13
N ASN A 90 12.46 1.03 14.93
CA ASN A 90 11.34 0.64 14.06
C ASN A 90 11.84 -0.14 12.86
N ALA A 91 11.06 -1.13 12.42
CA ALA A 91 11.32 -1.88 11.19
C ALA A 91 10.00 -2.15 10.49
N VAL A 92 10.00 -2.10 9.17
CA VAL A 92 8.80 -2.33 8.35
C VAL A 92 9.00 -3.51 7.42
N GLU A 93 7.91 -4.09 6.98
CA GLU A 93 7.93 -5.24 6.09
C GLU A 93 7.62 -4.82 4.65
N THR A 94 8.32 -5.46 3.71
CA THR A 94 8.18 -5.30 2.25
C THR A 94 7.99 -6.69 1.66
N VAL A 95 7.02 -6.86 0.75
CA VAL A 95 6.68 -8.19 0.22
C VAL A 95 6.74 -8.19 -1.30
N TYR A 96 7.48 -9.16 -1.87
CA TYR A 96 7.54 -9.41 -3.30
C TYR A 96 6.70 -10.65 -3.62
N ILE A 97 5.79 -10.51 -4.58
CA ILE A 97 4.87 -11.56 -5.01
C ILE A 97 5.13 -11.86 -6.49
N PRO A 98 5.77 -12.99 -6.81
CA PRO A 98 5.99 -13.38 -8.20
C PRO A 98 4.72 -13.99 -8.80
N GLU A 99 4.49 -13.68 -10.07
CA GLU A 99 3.48 -14.33 -10.91
C GLU A 99 4.12 -14.60 -12.28
N GLU A 100 3.46 -15.37 -13.14
CA GLU A 100 4.01 -15.78 -14.43
C GLU A 100 4.54 -14.61 -15.26
N THR A 101 3.79 -13.50 -15.31
CA THR A 101 4.11 -12.34 -16.15
C THR A 101 4.31 -11.06 -15.35
N ARG A 102 4.24 -11.15 -14.01
CA ARG A 102 4.34 -9.96 -13.15
C ARG A 102 5.19 -10.24 -11.92
N GLY A 103 5.88 -9.22 -11.46
CA GLY A 103 6.46 -9.18 -10.13
C GLY A 103 5.86 -7.98 -9.40
N THR A 104 5.05 -8.24 -8.39
CA THR A 104 4.38 -7.18 -7.61
C THR A 104 5.12 -6.95 -6.30
N LEU A 105 5.48 -5.70 -6.03
CA LEU A 105 6.08 -5.33 -4.74
C LEU A 105 5.06 -4.57 -3.89
N CYS A 106 4.84 -5.06 -2.69
CA CYS A 106 3.99 -4.42 -1.67
C CYS A 106 4.91 -3.61 -0.74
N VAL A 107 4.70 -2.28 -0.71
CA VAL A 107 5.58 -1.32 -0.02
C VAL A 107 4.87 -0.71 1.17
N SER A 108 5.60 -0.52 2.27
CA SER A 108 5.13 0.14 3.48
C SER A 108 5.38 1.65 3.40
N SER A 109 4.47 2.43 3.99
CA SER A 109 4.53 3.90 3.99
C SER A 109 4.71 4.51 5.38
N GLN A 110 4.46 3.73 6.43
CA GLN A 110 4.57 4.19 7.83
C GLN A 110 5.10 3.06 8.71
N ALA A 111 5.75 3.42 9.80
CA ALA A 111 6.04 2.48 10.89
C ALA A 111 4.79 2.41 11.78
N GLY A 112 4.00 1.35 11.60
CA GLY A 112 2.68 1.21 12.20
C GLY A 112 1.60 1.92 11.41
N CYS A 113 0.40 2.08 12.00
CA CYS A 113 -0.71 2.73 11.32
C CYS A 113 -1.70 3.34 12.33
N ALA A 114 -2.03 4.62 12.15
CA ALA A 114 -2.94 5.32 13.04
C ALA A 114 -4.43 5.05 12.77
N VAL A 115 -4.76 4.40 11.65
CA VAL A 115 -6.17 4.14 11.28
C VAL A 115 -6.81 3.09 12.18
N ASN A 116 -6.01 2.14 12.68
CA ASN A 116 -6.46 1.14 13.66
C ASN A 116 -7.57 0.23 13.14
N CYS A 117 -7.46 -0.25 11.90
CA CYS A 117 -8.43 -1.20 11.33
C CYS A 117 -8.39 -2.53 12.10
N ARG A 118 -9.58 -3.06 12.43
CA ARG A 118 -9.75 -4.22 13.33
C ARG A 118 -9.19 -5.53 12.75
N PHE A 119 -9.12 -5.64 11.46
CA PHE A 119 -8.69 -6.85 10.73
C PHE A 119 -7.22 -6.78 10.28
N CYS A 120 -6.45 -5.81 10.79
CA CYS A 120 -5.08 -5.55 10.30
C CYS A 120 -4.08 -5.56 11.46
N SER A 121 -3.07 -6.42 11.35
CA SER A 121 -2.01 -6.54 12.35
C SER A 121 -1.24 -5.23 12.54
N THR A 122 -0.92 -4.53 11.43
CA THR A 122 -0.25 -3.22 11.48
C THR A 122 -1.06 -2.20 12.29
N GLY A 123 -2.38 -2.17 12.07
CA GLY A 123 -3.26 -1.24 12.80
C GLY A 123 -3.22 -1.49 14.31
N LYS A 124 -3.08 -2.75 14.68
CA LYS A 124 -3.05 -3.16 16.10
C LYS A 124 -1.76 -2.73 16.82
N GLN A 125 -0.67 -2.57 16.07
CA GLN A 125 0.61 -2.16 16.63
C GLN A 125 0.66 -0.67 17.01
N GLY A 126 -0.33 0.12 16.59
CA GLY A 126 -0.30 1.57 16.76
C GLY A 126 0.59 2.25 15.73
N PHE A 127 1.06 3.46 16.04
CA PHE A 127 1.77 4.30 15.09
C PHE A 127 3.02 4.91 15.71
N SER A 128 4.13 4.82 15.02
CA SER A 128 5.38 5.45 15.43
C SER A 128 5.68 6.71 14.62
N ARG A 129 5.85 6.56 13.30
CA ARG A 129 6.19 7.70 12.44
C ARG A 129 5.92 7.42 10.95
N ASN A 130 5.91 8.48 10.18
CA ASN A 130 5.92 8.41 8.72
C ASN A 130 7.31 8.01 8.23
N LEU A 131 7.35 7.24 7.15
CA LEU A 131 8.60 6.93 6.45
C LEU A 131 8.98 8.11 5.55
N SER A 132 10.28 8.31 5.32
CA SER A 132 10.76 9.27 4.34
C SER A 132 10.56 8.75 2.92
N THR A 133 10.66 9.63 1.94
CA THR A 133 10.64 9.25 0.52
C THR A 133 11.71 8.18 0.23
N GLY A 134 12.92 8.38 0.75
CA GLY A 134 14.02 7.41 0.57
C GLY A 134 13.74 6.06 1.22
N GLU A 135 13.07 6.05 2.36
CA GLU A 135 12.68 4.79 3.01
C GLU A 135 11.58 4.07 2.23
N ILE A 136 10.70 4.80 1.58
CA ILE A 136 9.62 4.21 0.76
C ILE A 136 10.21 3.68 -0.56
N VAL A 137 10.87 4.54 -1.36
CA VAL A 137 11.42 4.11 -2.64
C VAL A 137 12.61 3.16 -2.43
N GLY A 138 13.30 3.27 -1.30
CA GLY A 138 14.40 2.38 -0.94
C GLY A 138 13.96 0.92 -0.80
N GLN A 139 12.70 0.67 -0.44
CA GLN A 139 12.16 -0.70 -0.44
C GLN A 139 12.13 -1.26 -1.87
N LEU A 140 11.70 -0.44 -2.84
CA LEU A 140 11.72 -0.82 -4.26
C LEU A 140 13.16 -0.98 -4.76
N TRP A 141 14.03 -0.03 -4.44
CA TRP A 141 15.44 -0.08 -4.83
C TRP A 141 16.10 -1.38 -4.32
N MET A 142 15.95 -1.65 -3.03
CA MET A 142 16.50 -2.85 -2.40
C MET A 142 15.97 -4.13 -3.04
N ALA A 143 14.64 -4.23 -3.19
CA ALA A 143 13.99 -5.44 -3.71
C ALA A 143 14.37 -5.68 -5.18
N GLU A 144 14.32 -4.65 -6.03
CA GLU A 144 14.63 -4.77 -7.46
C GLU A 144 16.06 -5.29 -7.65
N PHE A 145 17.04 -4.68 -6.97
CA PHE A 145 18.44 -5.03 -7.19
C PHE A 145 18.84 -6.34 -6.49
N ALA A 146 18.23 -6.66 -5.35
CA ALA A 146 18.41 -7.99 -4.73
C ALA A 146 17.88 -9.10 -5.65
N MET A 147 16.69 -8.89 -6.23
CA MET A 147 16.09 -9.89 -7.12
C MET A 147 16.84 -10.00 -8.45
N ARG A 148 17.31 -8.88 -9.01
CA ARG A 148 18.17 -8.92 -10.23
C ARG A 148 19.42 -9.74 -9.99
N LYS A 149 20.09 -9.51 -8.88
CA LYS A 149 21.28 -10.25 -8.50
C LYS A 149 21.00 -11.75 -8.39
N GLN A 150 19.91 -12.11 -7.71
CA GLN A 150 19.50 -13.51 -7.55
C GLN A 150 19.21 -14.19 -8.89
N LEU A 151 18.58 -13.45 -9.83
CA LEU A 151 18.18 -14.00 -11.14
C LEU A 151 19.25 -13.83 -12.22
N GLY A 152 20.42 -13.27 -11.89
CA GLY A 152 21.50 -13.03 -12.82
C GLY A 152 21.16 -12.00 -13.90
N ARG A 153 20.30 -11.04 -13.60
CA ARG A 153 19.88 -9.98 -14.54
C ARG A 153 20.76 -8.75 -14.44
N GLY A 154 21.24 -8.29 -15.59
CA GLY A 154 22.03 -7.06 -15.70
C GLY A 154 21.18 -5.82 -15.91
N PRO A 155 21.84 -4.63 -16.03
CA PRO A 155 21.12 -3.36 -16.17
C PRO A 155 20.25 -3.24 -17.43
N LYS A 156 20.56 -4.01 -18.47
CA LYS A 156 19.83 -3.97 -19.75
C LYS A 156 18.67 -4.95 -19.80
N ASP A 157 18.59 -5.86 -18.83
CA ASP A 157 17.52 -6.86 -18.79
C ASP A 157 16.21 -6.22 -18.27
N ASP A 158 15.10 -6.86 -18.58
CA ASP A 158 13.78 -6.43 -18.08
C ASP A 158 13.81 -6.42 -16.56
N ARG A 159 13.12 -5.43 -15.98
CA ARG A 159 13.03 -5.33 -14.52
C ARG A 159 12.26 -6.51 -13.93
N VAL A 160 12.57 -6.83 -12.68
CA VAL A 160 11.90 -7.92 -11.95
C VAL A 160 10.56 -7.43 -11.41
N ILE A 161 10.56 -6.22 -10.84
CA ILE A 161 9.35 -5.63 -10.27
C ILE A 161 8.64 -4.84 -11.37
N THR A 162 7.45 -5.31 -11.74
CA THR A 162 6.63 -4.72 -12.80
C THR A 162 5.45 -3.92 -12.28
N ASN A 163 5.10 -4.12 -11.00
CA ASN A 163 3.97 -3.47 -10.34
C ASN A 163 4.36 -3.13 -8.90
N VAL A 164 3.91 -1.97 -8.44
CA VAL A 164 4.08 -1.58 -7.02
C VAL A 164 2.70 -1.29 -6.44
N VAL A 165 2.46 -1.82 -5.24
CA VAL A 165 1.22 -1.55 -4.50
C VAL A 165 1.57 -0.96 -3.13
N MET A 166 0.99 0.20 -2.82
CA MET A 166 1.15 0.85 -1.52
C MET A 166 0.13 0.25 -0.55
N MET A 167 0.32 -1.04 -0.26
CA MET A 167 -0.60 -1.85 0.57
C MET A 167 0.13 -2.53 1.73
N GLY A 168 1.33 -2.08 2.04
CA GLY A 168 2.10 -2.56 3.18
C GLY A 168 1.65 -1.91 4.49
N MET A 169 2.59 -1.64 5.36
CA MET A 169 2.31 -1.03 6.66
C MET A 169 2.02 0.47 6.49
N GLY A 170 0.91 0.94 7.11
CA GLY A 170 0.54 2.36 7.15
C GLY A 170 -0.59 2.76 6.20
N GLU A 171 -1.09 3.97 6.42
CA GLU A 171 -2.05 4.63 5.53
C GLU A 171 -1.27 5.63 4.67
N PRO A 172 -1.06 5.36 3.38
CA PRO A 172 -0.17 6.20 2.56
C PRO A 172 -0.64 7.65 2.45
N LEU A 173 -1.95 7.91 2.45
CA LEU A 173 -2.44 9.29 2.34
C LEU A 173 -2.25 10.10 3.63
N LEU A 174 -1.93 9.46 4.76
CA LEU A 174 -1.50 10.16 5.97
C LEU A 174 0.00 10.46 5.95
N ASN A 175 0.71 10.02 4.91
CA ASN A 175 2.13 10.33 4.67
C ASN A 175 2.32 10.91 3.26
N TYR A 176 1.42 11.78 2.86
CA TYR A 176 1.28 12.29 1.50
C TYR A 176 2.58 12.86 0.93
N ASP A 177 3.25 13.73 1.70
CA ASP A 177 4.40 14.50 1.22
C ASP A 177 5.66 13.66 1.00
N ALA A 178 5.71 12.43 1.55
CA ALA A 178 6.78 11.47 1.26
C ALA A 178 6.35 10.43 0.21
N VAL A 179 5.09 10.03 0.24
CA VAL A 179 4.56 8.99 -0.67
C VAL A 179 4.51 9.49 -2.12
N VAL A 180 4.07 10.72 -2.35
CA VAL A 180 3.92 11.24 -3.72
C VAL A 180 5.28 11.36 -4.43
N PRO A 181 6.34 11.93 -3.84
CA PRO A 181 7.65 11.91 -4.50
C PRO A 181 8.17 10.49 -4.76
N ALA A 182 7.94 9.55 -3.83
CA ALA A 182 8.33 8.15 -4.06
C ALA A 182 7.61 7.57 -5.29
N MET A 183 6.29 7.80 -5.40
CA MET A 183 5.52 7.34 -6.55
C MET A 183 5.94 8.05 -7.85
N ARG A 184 6.34 9.33 -7.79
CA ARG A 184 6.88 10.03 -8.96
C ARG A 184 8.14 9.33 -9.49
N LEU A 185 9.02 8.88 -8.60
CA LEU A 185 10.19 8.08 -8.99
C LEU A 185 9.77 6.74 -9.62
N MET A 186 8.75 6.08 -9.08
CA MET A 186 8.24 4.82 -9.65
C MET A 186 7.77 5.01 -11.09
N LEU A 187 7.21 6.18 -11.41
CA LEU A 187 6.67 6.49 -12.74
C LEU A 187 7.72 7.11 -13.69
N ASP A 188 8.76 7.73 -13.16
CA ASP A 188 9.73 8.52 -13.93
C ASP A 188 10.53 7.63 -14.90
N ASP A 189 10.57 8.02 -16.18
CA ASP A 189 11.30 7.28 -17.22
C ASP A 189 12.82 7.25 -16.98
N ASN A 190 13.36 8.17 -16.20
CA ASN A 190 14.76 8.17 -15.78
C ASN A 190 15.00 7.43 -14.46
N ALA A 191 13.96 6.79 -13.94
CA ALA A 191 14.04 5.96 -12.73
C ALA A 191 13.43 4.59 -13.02
N TYR A 192 12.22 4.30 -12.53
CA TYR A 192 11.64 2.95 -12.69
C TYR A 192 10.70 2.82 -13.91
N GLY A 193 10.17 3.91 -14.42
CA GLY A 193 9.40 3.94 -15.67
C GLY A 193 8.11 3.11 -15.66
N LEU A 194 7.50 2.90 -14.51
CA LEU A 194 6.23 2.19 -14.42
C LEU A 194 5.08 3.09 -14.91
N SER A 195 4.06 2.50 -15.50
CA SER A 195 2.87 3.27 -15.87
C SER A 195 1.99 3.53 -14.64
N ARG A 196 1.15 4.57 -14.72
CA ARG A 196 0.18 4.90 -13.66
C ARG A 196 -0.78 3.75 -13.34
N ARG A 197 -0.97 2.81 -14.26
CA ARG A 197 -1.79 1.61 -14.05
C ARG A 197 -1.05 0.51 -13.28
N ARG A 198 0.28 0.62 -13.18
CA ARG A 198 1.13 -0.38 -12.51
C ARG A 198 1.62 0.07 -11.13
N VAL A 199 1.27 1.30 -10.75
CA VAL A 199 1.47 1.80 -9.39
C VAL A 199 0.07 1.99 -8.80
N THR A 200 -0.21 1.27 -7.71
CA THR A 200 -1.51 1.31 -7.03
C THR A 200 -1.34 1.89 -5.64
N LEU A 201 -2.11 2.92 -5.34
CA LEU A 201 -2.21 3.43 -3.97
C LEU A 201 -3.49 2.86 -3.35
N SER A 202 -3.35 2.21 -2.19
CA SER A 202 -4.49 1.74 -1.41
C SER A 202 -4.72 2.70 -0.25
N THR A 203 -5.98 3.07 -0.01
CA THR A 203 -6.32 3.95 1.11
C THR A 203 -7.58 3.49 1.81
N SER A 204 -7.65 3.78 3.10
CA SER A 204 -8.87 3.59 3.90
C SER A 204 -9.88 4.73 3.68
N GLY A 205 -9.53 5.74 2.90
CA GLY A 205 -10.44 6.82 2.52
C GLY A 205 -10.18 8.15 3.21
N VAL A 206 -8.94 8.66 3.14
CA VAL A 206 -8.60 10.01 3.59
C VAL A 206 -9.05 10.98 2.49
N VAL A 207 -10.35 11.32 2.51
CA VAL A 207 -11.02 11.99 1.39
C VAL A 207 -10.30 13.26 0.89
N PRO A 208 -9.90 14.23 1.74
CA PRO A 208 -9.22 15.41 1.20
C PRO A 208 -7.92 15.07 0.46
N MET A 209 -7.21 14.02 0.91
CA MET A 209 -5.96 13.62 0.26
C MET A 209 -6.22 12.81 -1.02
N MET A 210 -7.35 12.11 -1.11
CA MET A 210 -7.79 11.49 -2.38
C MET A 210 -8.02 12.59 -3.42
N ASP A 211 -8.71 13.66 -3.05
CA ASP A 211 -8.98 14.80 -3.94
C ASP A 211 -7.67 15.49 -4.36
N ARG A 212 -6.72 15.60 -3.45
CA ARG A 212 -5.40 16.16 -3.76
C ARG A 212 -4.64 15.25 -4.73
N LEU A 213 -4.63 13.93 -4.47
CA LEU A 213 -3.94 12.95 -5.30
C LEU A 213 -4.48 12.91 -6.73
N SER A 214 -5.80 13.08 -6.90
CA SER A 214 -6.41 13.07 -8.23
C SER A 214 -5.84 14.17 -9.13
N ARG A 215 -5.39 15.28 -8.56
CA ARG A 215 -4.80 16.40 -9.29
C ARG A 215 -3.28 16.28 -9.40
N ASP A 216 -2.62 15.86 -8.31
CA ASP A 216 -1.15 15.85 -8.24
C ASP A 216 -0.52 14.66 -8.96
N LEU A 217 -1.09 13.45 -8.78
CA LEU A 217 -0.50 12.22 -9.32
C LEU A 217 -1.55 11.08 -9.37
N PRO A 218 -2.52 11.14 -10.27
CA PRO A 218 -3.58 10.13 -10.31
C PRO A 218 -3.05 8.77 -10.78
N VAL A 219 -2.75 7.89 -9.83
CA VAL A 219 -2.36 6.50 -10.06
C VAL A 219 -3.59 5.59 -9.88
N ALA A 220 -3.45 4.27 -10.10
CA ALA A 220 -4.51 3.30 -9.83
C ALA A 220 -4.86 3.33 -8.34
N LEU A 221 -6.17 3.27 -8.04
CA LEU A 221 -6.66 3.45 -6.66
C LEU A 221 -7.47 2.24 -6.17
N UNK A 222 -7.27 1.80 -4.93
CA UNK A 222 -7.92 0.88 -4.19
C UNK A 222 -8.53 1.54 -3.07
N UNK A 223 -9.57 1.35 -2.61
CA UNK A 223 -10.16 1.76 -1.52
C UNK A 223 -10.43 0.60 -0.71
N SER A 224 -10.02 0.66 0.48
CA SER A 224 -10.27 -0.35 1.53
C SER A 224 -11.66 -0.14 2.10
N LEU A 225 -12.60 -0.90 1.63
CA LEU A 225 -14.03 -0.68 1.94
C LEU A 225 -14.49 -1.48 3.18
N HIS A 226 -14.45 -2.78 3.11
CA HIS A 226 -14.61 -3.77 4.19
C HIS A 226 -15.96 -3.81 4.91
N ALA A 227 -16.90 -2.92 4.59
CA ALA A 227 -18.23 -2.90 5.20
C ALA A 227 -19.26 -2.34 4.22
N SER A 228 -20.51 -2.70 4.41
CA SER A 228 -21.63 -2.31 3.55
C SER A 228 -22.47 -1.16 4.12
N ASN A 229 -22.17 -0.72 5.35
CA ASN A 229 -22.87 0.41 5.97
C ASN A 229 -21.95 1.12 6.96
N ASP A 230 -22.31 2.36 7.31
CA ASP A 230 -21.47 3.20 8.17
C ASP A 230 -21.31 2.63 9.59
N ALA A 231 -22.39 2.08 10.17
CA ALA A 231 -22.31 1.55 11.54
C ALA A 231 -21.26 0.43 11.63
N LEU A 232 -21.24 -0.48 10.66
CA LEU A 232 -20.26 -1.56 10.61
C LEU A 232 -18.87 -1.01 10.27
N ARG A 233 -18.79 -0.07 9.32
CA ARG A 233 -17.50 0.49 8.90
C ARG A 233 -16.85 1.31 10.02
N ASP A 234 -17.64 2.01 10.84
CA ASP A 234 -17.13 2.75 12.02
C ASP A 234 -16.36 1.83 12.99
N VAL A 235 -16.79 0.57 13.07
CA VAL A 235 -16.14 -0.45 13.91
C VAL A 235 -14.91 -1.04 13.23
N LEU A 236 -15.02 -1.41 11.95
CA LEU A 236 -13.96 -2.12 11.23
C LEU A 236 -12.84 -1.19 10.74
N VAL A 237 -13.21 0.02 10.29
CA VAL A 237 -12.31 1.04 9.76
C VAL A 237 -12.66 2.37 10.42
N PRO A 238 -12.12 2.67 11.63
CA PRO A 238 -12.56 3.84 12.41
C PRO A 238 -12.45 5.19 11.71
N LEU A 239 -11.65 5.30 10.65
CA LEU A 239 -11.56 6.50 9.82
C LEU A 239 -12.92 6.87 9.22
N ASN A 240 -13.83 5.91 9.07
CA ASN A 240 -15.18 6.14 8.54
C ASN A 240 -15.97 7.18 9.34
N LYS A 241 -15.71 7.29 10.64
CA LYS A 241 -16.36 8.31 11.50
C LYS A 241 -16.07 9.72 11.01
N LYS A 242 -14.92 9.91 10.37
CA LYS A 242 -14.51 11.20 9.83
C LYS A 242 -14.97 11.38 8.38
N TYR A 243 -14.92 10.31 7.60
CA TYR A 243 -15.27 10.31 6.17
C TYR A 243 -16.20 9.13 5.89
N PRO A 244 -17.53 9.32 6.12
CA PRO A 244 -18.48 8.22 5.93
C PRO A 244 -18.61 7.76 4.47
N LEU A 245 -19.27 6.63 4.27
CA LEU A 245 -19.38 5.97 2.97
C LEU A 245 -19.87 6.90 1.85
N ALA A 246 -20.85 7.76 2.14
CA ALA A 246 -21.37 8.69 1.13
C ALA A 246 -20.27 9.65 0.64
N GLU A 247 -19.46 10.19 1.56
CA GLU A 247 -18.32 11.04 1.20
C GLU A 247 -17.25 10.27 0.44
N LEU A 248 -16.96 9.04 0.88
CA LEU A 248 -15.98 8.18 0.24
C LEU A 248 -16.40 7.87 -1.20
N MET A 249 -17.67 7.51 -1.43
CA MET A 249 -18.17 7.22 -2.79
C MET A 249 -18.10 8.47 -3.67
N ALA A 250 -18.45 9.63 -3.12
CA ALA A 250 -18.33 10.90 -3.85
C ALA A 250 -16.87 11.18 -4.25
N ALA A 251 -15.92 10.93 -3.32
CA ALA A 251 -14.49 11.09 -3.60
C ALA A 251 -14.02 10.10 -4.68
N CYS A 252 -14.52 8.87 -4.67
CA CYS A 252 -14.20 7.87 -5.70
C CYS A 252 -14.65 8.36 -7.09
N ARG A 253 -15.86 8.93 -7.19
CA ARG A 253 -16.35 9.47 -8.47
C ARG A 253 -15.47 10.61 -8.98
N ARG A 254 -15.10 11.55 -8.09
CA ARG A 254 -14.21 12.66 -8.47
C ARG A 254 -12.82 12.15 -8.91
N TYR A 255 -12.31 11.14 -8.21
CA TYR A 255 -11.00 10.56 -8.54
C TYR A 255 -11.01 9.93 -9.94
N LEU A 256 -12.11 9.27 -10.31
CA LEU A 256 -12.25 8.61 -11.61
C LEU A 256 -12.13 9.57 -12.81
N GLU A 257 -12.39 10.86 -12.62
CA GLU A 257 -12.22 11.86 -13.67
C GLU A 257 -10.77 11.96 -14.17
N PHE A 258 -9.80 11.58 -13.33
CA PHE A 258 -8.36 11.72 -13.60
C PHE A 258 -7.61 10.39 -13.59
N ALA A 259 -8.26 9.34 -13.12
CA ALA A 259 -7.62 8.05 -12.89
C ALA A 259 -7.14 7.39 -14.20
N PRO A 260 -6.09 6.55 -14.15
CA PRO A 260 -5.61 5.84 -15.34
C PRO A 260 -6.47 4.64 -15.72
N ARG A 261 -7.45 4.31 -14.87
CA ARG A 261 -8.45 3.26 -15.09
C ARG A 261 -9.84 3.85 -14.89
N ASP A 262 -10.80 3.29 -15.58
CA ASP A 262 -12.21 3.73 -15.55
C ASP A 262 -13.02 3.06 -14.44
N PHE A 263 -12.33 2.54 -13.42
CA PHE A 263 -12.95 1.89 -12.25
C PHE A 263 -12.08 2.02 -11.01
N ILE A 264 -12.73 1.98 -9.87
CA ILE A 264 -12.08 1.84 -8.54
C ILE A 264 -12.02 0.35 -8.20
N THR A 265 -10.92 -0.10 -7.60
CA THR A 265 -10.88 -1.45 -7.03
C THR A 265 -11.21 -1.37 -5.53
N PHE A 266 -12.31 -1.99 -5.13
CA PHE A 266 -12.65 -2.11 -3.71
C PHE A 266 -12.08 -3.39 -3.14
N GLU A 267 -11.35 -3.27 -2.04
CA GLU A 267 -10.82 -4.38 -1.25
C GLU A 267 -11.82 -4.66 -0.12
N TYR A 268 -12.21 -5.91 0.06
CA TYR A 268 -13.22 -6.31 1.05
C TYR A 268 -12.75 -7.57 1.76
N CYS A 269 -12.37 -7.44 3.03
CA CYS A 269 -11.90 -8.53 3.86
C CYS A 269 -13.10 -9.34 4.38
N MET A 270 -13.12 -10.64 4.14
CA MET A 270 -14.26 -11.54 4.44
C MET A 270 -14.13 -12.09 5.84
N LEU A 271 -14.94 -11.55 6.75
CA LEU A 271 -14.91 -11.81 8.20
C LEU A 271 -16.16 -12.60 8.61
N ASP A 272 -15.97 -13.83 9.09
CA ASP A 272 -17.05 -14.77 9.44
C ASP A 272 -18.05 -14.17 10.45
N GLY A 273 -19.31 -14.10 10.05
CA GLY A 273 -20.39 -13.61 10.90
C GLY A 273 -20.35 -12.11 11.19
N VAL A 274 -19.50 -11.35 10.50
CA VAL A 274 -19.32 -9.92 10.75
C VAL A 274 -19.79 -9.07 9.55
N ASN A 275 -19.24 -9.32 8.36
CA ASN A 275 -19.53 -8.51 7.17
C ASN A 275 -19.80 -9.35 5.92
N ASP A 276 -20.00 -10.66 6.09
CA ASP A 276 -19.93 -11.63 4.99
C ASP A 276 -21.28 -12.19 4.53
N SER A 277 -22.41 -11.68 5.07
CA SER A 277 -23.72 -12.21 4.68
C SER A 277 -24.12 -11.77 3.25
N VAL A 278 -25.06 -12.52 2.67
CA VAL A 278 -25.66 -12.17 1.38
C VAL A 278 -26.34 -10.79 1.46
N GLU A 279 -26.91 -10.46 2.61
CA GLU A 279 -27.56 -9.16 2.87
C GLU A 279 -26.52 -8.03 2.83
N HIS A 280 -25.32 -8.25 3.38
CA HIS A 280 -24.22 -7.27 3.26
C HIS A 280 -23.84 -7.06 1.80
N ALA A 281 -23.78 -8.12 0.98
CA ALA A 281 -23.48 -7.99 -0.44
C ALA A 281 -24.56 -7.17 -1.18
N ARG A 282 -25.84 -7.43 -0.87
CA ARG A 282 -26.96 -6.66 -1.46
C ARG A 282 -26.93 -5.19 -1.03
N GLU A 283 -26.60 -4.93 0.23
CA GLU A 283 -26.45 -3.57 0.75
C GLU A 283 -25.30 -2.82 0.04
N LEU A 284 -24.18 -3.52 -0.23
CA LEU A 284 -23.06 -2.96 -0.99
C LEU A 284 -23.49 -2.46 -2.37
N LEU A 285 -24.37 -3.20 -3.06
CA LEU A 285 -24.83 -2.78 -4.38
C LEU A 285 -25.49 -1.39 -4.35
N ARG A 286 -26.17 -1.06 -3.26
CA ARG A 286 -26.77 0.27 -3.09
C ARG A 286 -25.69 1.33 -2.82
N VAL A 287 -24.70 0.98 -1.99
CA VAL A 287 -23.62 1.90 -1.63
C VAL A 287 -22.79 2.32 -2.83
N ILE A 288 -22.49 1.37 -3.74
CA ILE A 288 -21.60 1.57 -4.89
C ILE A 288 -22.33 1.92 -6.18
N ALA A 289 -23.65 2.12 -6.14
CA ALA A 289 -24.51 2.20 -7.34
C ALA A 289 -23.98 3.12 -8.45
N ASP A 290 -23.38 4.26 -8.06
CA ASP A 290 -22.90 5.27 -8.99
C ASP A 290 -21.37 5.29 -9.15
N VAL A 291 -20.69 4.23 -8.71
CA VAL A 291 -19.21 4.18 -8.78
C VAL A 291 -18.79 2.99 -9.65
N PRO A 292 -18.28 3.22 -10.87
CA PRO A 292 -17.67 2.14 -11.64
C PRO A 292 -16.57 1.45 -10.83
N CYS A 293 -16.72 0.17 -10.60
CA CYS A 293 -15.80 -0.51 -9.68
C CYS A 293 -15.69 -2.01 -9.96
N LYS A 294 -14.70 -2.60 -9.32
CA LYS A 294 -14.57 -4.05 -9.18
C LYS A 294 -14.22 -4.37 -7.73
N PHE A 295 -14.45 -5.60 -7.34
CA PHE A 295 -14.15 -6.07 -6.00
C PHE A 295 -13.05 -7.11 -5.97
N ASN A 296 -12.17 -6.97 -5.00
CA ASN A 296 -11.27 -8.04 -4.56
C ASN A 296 -11.75 -8.48 -3.18
N LEU A 297 -12.28 -9.68 -3.08
CA LEU A 297 -12.66 -10.29 -1.81
C LEU A 297 -11.41 -10.96 -1.23
N ILE A 298 -11.03 -10.55 -0.02
CA ILE A 298 -9.82 -11.04 0.65
C ILE A 298 -10.27 -12.00 1.76
N PRO A 299 -10.06 -13.31 1.59
CA PRO A 299 -10.28 -14.21 2.72
C PRO A 299 -9.39 -13.74 3.88
N PHE A 300 -9.99 -13.53 5.06
CA PHE A 300 -9.26 -12.98 6.21
C PHE A 300 -8.04 -13.86 6.54
N ASN A 301 -6.92 -13.22 6.76
CA ASN A 301 -5.68 -13.89 7.15
C ASN A 301 -5.49 -13.66 8.65
N PRO A 302 -5.68 -14.70 9.49
CA PRO A 302 -5.61 -14.53 10.94
C PRO A 302 -4.23 -14.05 11.42
N PHE A 303 -4.24 -13.30 12.50
CA PHE A 303 -3.03 -12.92 13.23
C PHE A 303 -3.33 -13.00 14.74
N PRO A 304 -2.29 -13.10 15.58
CA PRO A 304 -2.52 -13.26 17.03
C PRO A 304 -3.43 -12.17 17.62
N GLU A 305 -4.34 -12.57 18.47
CA GLU A 305 -5.27 -11.70 19.20
C GLU A 305 -6.25 -10.88 18.33
N SER A 306 -6.42 -11.23 17.05
CA SER A 306 -7.38 -10.50 16.19
C SER A 306 -8.83 -10.63 16.70
N GLY A 307 -9.16 -11.77 17.27
CA GLY A 307 -10.54 -12.07 17.72
C GLY A 307 -11.51 -12.28 16.57
N LEU A 308 -11.02 -12.32 15.32
CA LEU A 308 -11.81 -12.45 14.11
C LEU A 308 -11.54 -13.80 13.44
N LYS A 309 -12.50 -14.24 12.64
CA LYS A 309 -12.39 -15.51 11.91
C LYS A 309 -12.58 -15.27 10.40
N ARG A 310 -11.93 -16.10 9.62
CA ARG A 310 -12.08 -16.14 8.17
C ARG A 310 -13.42 -16.75 7.80
N SER A 311 -14.16 -16.11 6.91
CA SER A 311 -15.36 -16.68 6.30
C SER A 311 -15.02 -17.98 5.58
N ASN A 312 -15.90 -18.97 5.63
CA ASN A 312 -15.68 -20.20 4.88
C ASN A 312 -15.84 -19.95 3.37
N ASN A 313 -15.27 -20.84 2.56
CA ASN A 313 -15.21 -20.66 1.12
C ASN A 313 -16.60 -20.59 0.46
N GLU A 314 -17.57 -21.33 1.00
CA GLU A 314 -18.94 -21.30 0.47
C GLU A 314 -19.58 -19.94 0.71
N GLN A 315 -19.42 -19.39 1.92
CA GLN A 315 -19.95 -18.06 2.24
C GLN A 315 -19.33 -16.98 1.35
N ILE A 316 -18.00 -17.05 1.12
CA ILE A 316 -17.31 -16.11 0.22
C ILE A 316 -17.89 -16.23 -1.20
N ARG A 317 -18.12 -17.45 -1.68
CA ARG A 317 -18.70 -17.67 -3.01
C ARG A 317 -20.11 -17.12 -3.12
N ARG A 318 -20.95 -17.32 -2.10
CA ARG A 318 -22.32 -16.79 -2.07
C ARG A 318 -22.32 -15.27 -2.11
N PHE A 319 -21.46 -14.63 -1.33
CA PHE A 319 -21.29 -13.19 -1.31
C PHE A 319 -20.82 -12.69 -2.69
N SER A 320 -19.79 -13.34 -3.25
CA SER A 320 -19.26 -13.02 -4.58
C SER A 320 -20.33 -13.12 -5.66
N GLN A 321 -21.18 -14.15 -5.59
CA GLN A 321 -22.21 -14.38 -6.61
C GLN A 321 -23.23 -13.25 -6.66
N VAL A 322 -23.58 -12.66 -5.54
CA VAL A 322 -24.49 -11.49 -5.51
C VAL A 322 -23.90 -10.32 -6.32
N LEU A 323 -22.60 -10.06 -6.14
CA LEU A 323 -21.92 -8.98 -6.87
C LEU A 323 -21.79 -9.30 -8.37
N LEU A 324 -21.44 -10.55 -8.68
CA LEU A 324 -21.30 -11.01 -10.08
C LEU A 324 -22.65 -10.95 -10.82
N ASP A 325 -23.73 -11.37 -10.17
CA ASP A 325 -25.09 -11.34 -10.77
C ASP A 325 -25.54 -9.90 -11.05
N ALA A 326 -25.00 -8.94 -10.32
CA ALA A 326 -25.26 -7.52 -10.56
C ALA A 326 -24.29 -6.90 -11.59
N GLY A 327 -23.44 -7.72 -12.21
CA GLY A 327 -22.50 -7.27 -13.24
C GLY A 327 -21.20 -6.67 -12.71
N ILE A 328 -20.93 -6.80 -11.39
CA ILE A 328 -19.70 -6.26 -10.78
C ILE A 328 -18.60 -7.32 -10.87
N VAL A 329 -17.52 -6.99 -11.56
CA VAL A 329 -16.34 -7.87 -11.64
C VAL A 329 -15.82 -8.12 -10.22
N THR A 330 -15.78 -9.36 -9.80
CA THR A 330 -15.41 -9.74 -8.45
C THR A 330 -14.38 -10.87 -8.49
N THR A 331 -13.26 -10.67 -7.80
CA THR A 331 -12.17 -11.65 -7.70
C THR A 331 -12.02 -12.07 -6.24
N ILE A 332 -11.90 -13.36 -5.98
CA ILE A 332 -11.54 -13.87 -4.66
C ILE A 332 -10.02 -14.01 -4.65
N ARG A 333 -9.34 -13.26 -3.79
CA ARG A 333 -7.88 -13.23 -3.76
C ARG A 333 -7.33 -14.54 -3.19
N LYS A 334 -6.32 -15.06 -3.86
CA LYS A 334 -5.57 -16.20 -3.35
C LYS A 334 -4.58 -15.68 -2.30
N THR A 335 -4.57 -16.29 -1.14
CA THR A 335 -3.59 -15.96 -0.10
C THR A 335 -2.19 -16.30 -0.60
N ARG A 336 -1.23 -15.40 -0.40
CA ARG A 336 0.16 -15.56 -0.79
C ARG A 336 1.05 -15.32 0.43
N GLY A 337 2.09 -16.16 0.57
CA GLY A 337 3.06 -16.02 1.66
C GLY A 337 2.49 -16.28 3.05
N ASP A 338 1.46 -17.11 3.16
CA ASP A 338 0.80 -17.37 4.43
C ASP A 338 1.73 -18.04 5.44
N ASP A 339 2.62 -18.89 4.95
CA ASP A 339 3.60 -19.63 5.77
C ASP A 339 4.70 -18.73 6.36
N ILE A 340 4.79 -17.48 5.90
CA ILE A 340 5.77 -16.50 6.41
C ILE A 340 5.08 -15.20 6.89
N ASP A 341 3.78 -15.25 7.18
CA ASP A 341 2.98 -14.07 7.61
C ASP A 341 3.14 -12.87 6.65
N ALA A 342 3.13 -13.13 5.35
CA ALA A 342 3.29 -12.10 4.32
C ALA A 342 1.98 -11.70 3.65
N ALA A 343 0.86 -12.31 4.05
CA ALA A 343 -0.44 -12.05 3.42
C ALA A 343 -1.02 -10.70 3.86
N CYS A 344 -1.98 -10.20 3.09
CA CYS A 344 -2.64 -8.93 3.36
C CYS A 344 -3.22 -8.90 4.78
N GLY A 345 -2.90 -7.85 5.53
CA GLY A 345 -3.35 -7.66 6.90
C GLY A 345 -2.47 -8.31 7.97
N GLN A 346 -1.49 -9.14 7.58
CA GLN A 346 -0.60 -9.81 8.53
C GLN A 346 0.68 -9.03 8.86
N LEU A 347 1.06 -8.06 8.02
CA LEU A 347 2.34 -7.36 8.20
C LEU A 347 2.40 -6.67 9.56
N ALA A 348 3.45 -6.95 10.29
CA ALA A 348 3.60 -6.47 11.66
C ALA A 348 4.86 -5.62 11.88
N GLY A 349 5.99 -6.00 11.34
CA GLY A 349 7.24 -5.27 11.54
C GLY A 349 7.60 -5.12 13.02
N GLU A 350 8.42 -4.12 13.31
CA GLU A 350 8.76 -3.69 14.68
C GLU A 350 8.38 -2.22 14.81
N VAL A 351 7.46 -1.92 15.73
CA VAL A 351 6.88 -0.57 15.85
C VAL A 351 6.93 -0.10 17.32
N LYS A 352 7.55 1.05 17.51
CA LYS A 352 7.50 1.75 18.82
C LYS A 352 6.28 2.69 18.81
N ASP A 353 5.15 2.18 19.31
CA ASP A 353 3.89 2.93 19.31
C ASP A 353 3.98 4.22 20.14
N ARG A 354 3.82 5.37 19.51
CA ARG A 354 3.80 6.68 20.15
C ARG A 354 2.39 7.18 20.48
N THR A 355 1.39 6.47 20.00
CA THR A 355 -0.03 6.87 20.14
C THR A 355 -0.74 6.15 21.29
N ARG A 356 -0.13 5.11 21.82
CA ARG A 356 -0.73 4.17 22.79
C ARG A 356 -1.99 3.50 22.23
N LEU A 357 -2.12 3.43 20.91
CA LEU A 357 -3.25 2.73 20.27
C LEU A 357 -3.21 1.23 20.57
N ALA A 358 -1.99 0.66 20.62
CA ALA A 358 -1.81 -0.74 20.98
C ALA A 358 -2.32 -1.04 22.39
N GLU A 359 -2.12 -0.13 23.34
CA GLU A 359 -2.61 -0.27 24.72
C GLU A 359 -4.12 -0.06 24.82
N ARG A 360 -4.66 0.88 24.05
CA ARG A 360 -6.10 1.19 24.00
C ARG A 360 -6.90 0.12 23.26
N GLY A 361 -6.22 -0.65 22.42
CA GLY A 361 -6.82 -1.64 21.53
C GLY A 361 -7.14 -2.98 22.16
N LYS A 362 -7.60 -3.03 23.42
CA LYS A 362 -8.30 -4.21 23.90
C LYS A 362 -9.66 -4.22 23.19
N PHE A 363 -9.66 -4.79 22.00
CA PHE A 363 -10.85 -4.87 21.16
C PHE A 363 -11.93 -5.68 21.90
N GLY A 364 -13.00 -5.05 22.32
CA GLY A 364 -14.19 -5.75 22.76
C GLY A 364 -14.74 -6.63 21.62
N LYS A 365 -15.56 -7.59 21.95
CA LYS A 365 -16.25 -8.41 20.95
C LYS A 365 -16.99 -7.49 19.99
N ILE A 366 -16.91 -7.76 18.69
CA ILE A 366 -17.73 -7.06 17.71
C ILE A 366 -19.15 -7.58 17.91
N VAL A 367 -20.02 -6.72 18.42
CA VAL A 367 -21.46 -7.01 18.47
C VAL A 367 -21.97 -6.97 17.03
N GLN A 368 -22.78 -7.93 16.63
CA GLN A 368 -23.38 -7.95 15.31
C GLN A 368 -24.10 -6.61 15.04
N VAL A 369 -23.68 -5.90 14.00
CA VAL A 369 -24.33 -4.67 13.56
C VAL A 369 -25.43 -5.07 12.58
N PRO A 370 -26.70 -4.76 12.87
CA PRO A 370 -27.79 -5.13 11.95
C PRO A 370 -27.60 -4.54 10.56
N VAL A 371 -27.94 -5.31 9.54
CA VAL A 371 -27.97 -4.82 8.15
C VAL A 371 -29.24 -3.97 7.99
N VAL A 372 -29.08 -2.73 7.57
CA VAL A 372 -30.21 -1.81 7.33
C VAL A 372 -30.99 -2.31 6.11
N GLY A 373 -32.25 -2.70 6.29
CA GLY A 373 -33.12 -3.15 5.23
C GLY A 373 -33.43 -4.65 5.21
N ALA A 374 -33.05 -5.37 6.26
CA ALA A 374 -33.64 -6.70 6.48
C ALA A 374 -35.12 -6.50 6.83
N ASP A 375 -35.96 -6.83 5.86
CA ASP A 375 -37.42 -6.60 5.92
C ASP A 375 -38.02 -7.31 7.12
N SER A 376 -38.69 -6.54 7.97
CA SER A 376 -39.47 -7.05 9.09
C SER A 376 -40.85 -7.60 8.65
N THR A 377 -40.93 -8.08 7.42
CA THR A 377 -42.18 -8.70 6.92
C THR A 377 -42.16 -10.20 7.12
N HIS A 378 -42.33 -10.63 8.35
CA HIS A 378 -42.94 -11.95 8.62
C HIS A 378 -43.44 -12.01 10.08
N ARG A 379 -44.46 -11.24 10.37
CA ARG A 379 -45.38 -11.58 11.47
C ARG A 379 -46.75 -10.98 11.15
N MET A 380 -47.48 -11.65 10.28
CA MET A 380 -48.95 -11.58 10.43
C MET A 380 -49.38 -12.99 10.77
N GLY A 381 -49.61 -13.16 12.03
CA GLY A 381 -50.13 -14.39 12.55
C GLY A 381 -51.55 -14.62 12.13
N THR A 382 -51.87 -15.86 11.90
CA THR A 382 -53.22 -16.35 11.85
C THR A 382 -53.78 -16.39 13.25
N ALA A 383 -54.82 -15.64 13.53
CA ALA A 383 -55.74 -15.90 14.59
C ALA A 383 -56.83 -16.81 14.03
#